data_22f333470e07ce5f21ef5ca104f50782
#
_entry.id   22f333470e07ce5f21ef5ca104f50782
#
_cell.length_a   1.000
_cell.length_b   1.000
_cell.length_c   1.000
_cell.angle_alpha   90.00
_cell.angle_beta   90.00
_cell.angle_gamma   90.00
#
_symmetry.space_group_name_H-M   'P 1'
#
loop_
_entity.id
_entity.type
_entity.pdbx_description
1 polymer ?
#
loop_
_entity_poly.entity_id
_entity_poly.type
_entity_poly.pdbx_seq_one_letter_code
_entity_poly.pdbx_strand_id
1 'polypeptide(L)'
;GSGGMFVQTGDFVNAGGMSANTQMTFYGQEKVEYNAQLCLMNMAVHGLNGRIVSGDEANSFYHDAHNLAGKCDYVMANPPFNVDKVKSESASAAGRLPFGLPGVNAKTKEIGNANYLWISYFYAYLNDHGRAGFVMASSATDSANKDRDIREKLVLTGDVDVMVSVGNNFFYTLSLPCSLWFFDKAKRLENKNRVLFIDARNYYTVVDRTLNEWSEWQLKNLQAIVHLYR
;
A
#
# COMPACT_ATOMS: atom_id res chain seq x y z
N GLY A 1 -0.17 -6.20 -11.35
CA GLY A 1 -1.62 -6.35 -11.53
C GLY A 1 -2.16 -5.61 -12.75
N SER A 2 -3.46 -5.71 -12.98
CA SER A 2 -4.16 -5.16 -14.15
C SER A 2 -4.42 -3.64 -14.11
N GLY A 3 -3.91 -2.92 -13.12
CA GLY A 3 -4.07 -1.46 -13.03
C GLY A 3 -5.41 -0.96 -12.47
N GLY A 4 -6.23 -1.83 -11.86
CA GLY A 4 -7.53 -1.44 -11.32
C GLY A 4 -7.45 -0.31 -10.28
N MET A 5 -6.39 -0.24 -9.48
CA MET A 5 -6.19 0.87 -8.54
C MET A 5 -5.93 2.20 -9.25
N PHE A 6 -5.24 2.20 -10.39
CA PHE A 6 -5.03 3.40 -11.20
C PHE A 6 -6.34 3.90 -11.79
N VAL A 7 -7.14 2.98 -12.35
CA VAL A 7 -8.46 3.30 -12.91
C VAL A 7 -9.37 3.89 -11.85
N GLN A 8 -9.52 3.23 -10.70
CA GLN A 8 -10.34 3.74 -9.60
C GLN A 8 -9.85 5.08 -9.06
N THR A 9 -8.53 5.30 -9.03
CA THR A 9 -7.98 6.61 -8.66
C THR A 9 -8.33 7.67 -9.68
N GLY A 10 -8.22 7.34 -10.98
CA GLY A 10 -8.61 8.24 -12.06
C GLY A 10 -10.09 8.62 -11.98
N ASP A 11 -10.97 7.64 -11.77
CA ASP A 11 -12.40 7.86 -11.62
C ASP A 11 -12.72 8.74 -10.40
N PHE A 12 -12.04 8.50 -9.27
CA PHE A 12 -12.21 9.31 -8.06
C PHE A 12 -11.81 10.78 -8.29
N VAL A 13 -10.68 11.02 -8.94
CA VAL A 13 -10.19 12.37 -9.26
C VAL A 13 -11.15 13.08 -10.22
N ASN A 14 -11.60 12.38 -11.27
CA ASN A 14 -12.55 12.92 -12.25
C ASN A 14 -13.92 13.23 -11.62
N ALA A 15 -14.41 12.37 -10.72
CA ALA A 15 -15.65 12.60 -9.98
C ALA A 15 -15.56 13.85 -9.07
N GLY A 16 -14.37 14.20 -8.61
CA GLY A 16 -14.08 15.43 -7.88
C GLY A 16 -14.02 16.70 -8.75
N GLY A 17 -14.34 16.61 -10.04
CA GLY A 17 -14.32 17.74 -10.98
C GLY A 17 -12.93 18.12 -11.51
N MET A 18 -11.93 17.29 -11.27
CA MET A 18 -10.58 17.43 -11.80
C MET A 18 -10.36 16.49 -12.98
N SER A 19 -9.28 16.67 -13.73
CA SER A 19 -8.89 15.76 -14.81
C SER A 19 -7.69 14.92 -14.38
N ALA A 20 -7.88 13.63 -14.15
CA ALA A 20 -6.80 12.73 -13.79
C ALA A 20 -5.69 12.69 -14.86
N ASN A 21 -6.07 12.79 -16.14
CA ASN A 21 -5.14 12.76 -17.25
C ASN A 21 -4.16 13.96 -17.27
N THR A 22 -4.59 15.12 -16.78
CA THR A 22 -3.77 16.35 -16.77
C THR A 22 -3.04 16.56 -15.45
N GLN A 23 -3.56 16.04 -14.35
CA GLN A 23 -3.04 16.31 -13.01
C GLN A 23 -2.23 15.16 -12.41
N MET A 24 -2.36 13.96 -12.96
CA MET A 24 -1.69 12.77 -12.42
C MET A 24 -0.83 12.08 -13.46
N THR A 25 0.28 11.54 -13.01
CA THR A 25 1.08 10.56 -13.76
C THR A 25 1.21 9.32 -12.92
N PHE A 26 0.82 8.19 -13.47
CA PHE A 26 0.86 6.91 -12.77
C PHE A 26 2.15 6.15 -13.11
N TYR A 27 2.77 5.57 -12.11
CA TYR A 27 3.95 4.73 -12.25
C TYR A 27 3.68 3.37 -11.64
N GLY A 28 3.97 2.31 -12.37
CA GLY A 28 3.77 0.95 -11.91
C GLY A 28 4.92 0.02 -12.27
N GLN A 29 5.12 -0.97 -11.41
CA GLN A 29 6.03 -2.09 -11.65
C GLN A 29 5.22 -3.38 -11.54
N GLU A 30 5.25 -4.20 -12.58
CA GLU A 30 4.55 -5.48 -12.62
C GLU A 30 5.47 -6.55 -13.20
N LYS A 31 5.83 -7.54 -12.40
CA LYS A 31 6.76 -8.58 -12.82
C LYS A 31 6.23 -9.44 -13.98
N VAL A 32 4.92 -9.67 -14.02
CA VAL A 32 4.27 -10.49 -15.06
C VAL A 32 3.91 -9.63 -16.26
N GLU A 33 4.56 -9.85 -17.38
CA GLU A 33 4.37 -9.05 -18.61
C GLU A 33 2.91 -8.99 -19.08
N TYR A 34 2.20 -10.11 -19.04
CA TYR A 34 0.78 -10.15 -19.41
C TYR A 34 -0.06 -9.20 -18.55
N ASN A 35 0.17 -9.17 -17.23
CA ASN A 35 -0.54 -8.25 -16.34
C ASN A 35 -0.17 -6.79 -16.63
N ALA A 36 1.07 -6.51 -16.97
CA ALA A 36 1.51 -5.16 -17.36
C ALA A 36 0.81 -4.70 -18.65
N GLN A 37 0.66 -5.59 -19.65
CA GLN A 37 -0.10 -5.30 -20.86
C GLN A 37 -1.57 -5.00 -20.56
N LEU A 38 -2.21 -5.80 -19.69
CA LEU A 38 -3.58 -5.53 -19.23
C LEU A 38 -3.68 -4.19 -18.51
N CYS A 39 -2.69 -3.85 -17.69
CA CYS A 39 -2.63 -2.55 -17.01
C CYS A 39 -2.58 -1.40 -18.02
N LEU A 40 -1.70 -1.48 -19.01
CA LEU A 40 -1.59 -0.47 -20.08
C LEU A 40 -2.88 -0.34 -20.89
N MET A 41 -3.53 -1.46 -21.22
CA MET A 41 -4.83 -1.44 -21.90
C MET A 41 -5.89 -0.73 -21.06
N ASN A 42 -6.01 -1.07 -19.78
CA ASN A 42 -6.96 -0.42 -18.87
C ASN A 42 -6.68 1.08 -18.77
N MET A 43 -5.42 1.47 -18.61
CA MET A 43 -5.06 2.89 -18.55
C MET A 43 -5.43 3.62 -19.85
N ALA A 44 -5.16 3.02 -21.01
CA ALA A 44 -5.48 3.60 -22.32
C ALA A 44 -7.00 3.79 -22.50
N VAL A 45 -7.81 2.78 -22.14
CA VAL A 45 -9.29 2.84 -22.25
C VAL A 45 -9.86 3.94 -21.34
N HIS A 46 -9.27 4.17 -20.17
CA HIS A 46 -9.70 5.21 -19.23
C HIS A 46 -8.98 6.56 -19.41
N GLY A 47 -8.17 6.72 -20.46
CA GLY A 47 -7.47 7.97 -20.76
C GLY A 47 -6.46 8.39 -19.69
N LEU A 48 -5.82 7.46 -19.01
CA LEU A 48 -4.86 7.73 -17.95
C LEU A 48 -3.42 7.76 -18.47
N ASN A 49 -2.64 8.74 -18.01
CA ASN A 49 -1.21 8.83 -18.28
C ASN A 49 -0.41 7.98 -17.28
N GLY A 50 0.46 7.10 -17.77
CA GLY A 50 1.32 6.34 -16.89
C GLY A 50 2.44 5.60 -17.58
N ARG A 51 3.36 5.13 -16.76
CA ARG A 51 4.53 4.35 -17.18
C ARG A 51 4.56 3.05 -16.39
N ILE A 52 4.47 1.93 -17.10
CA ILE A 52 4.49 0.59 -16.50
C ILE A 52 5.73 -0.13 -17.01
N VAL A 53 6.55 -0.59 -16.08
CA VAL A 53 7.71 -1.45 -16.35
C VAL A 53 7.34 -2.89 -16.01
N SER A 54 7.76 -3.84 -16.82
CA SER A 54 7.50 -5.27 -16.65
C SER A 54 8.78 -6.12 -16.67
N GLY A 55 8.64 -7.40 -16.33
CA GLY A 55 9.73 -8.34 -16.28
C GLY A 55 10.59 -8.28 -15.02
N ASP A 56 11.81 -8.78 -15.09
CA ASP A 56 12.69 -8.89 -13.91
C ASP A 56 13.09 -7.52 -13.34
N GLU A 57 13.28 -6.51 -14.20
CA GLU A 57 13.53 -5.12 -13.81
C GLU A 57 12.39 -4.50 -13.01
N ALA A 58 11.18 -5.03 -13.15
CA ALA A 58 9.99 -4.61 -12.40
C ALA A 58 9.81 -5.35 -11.07
N ASN A 59 10.75 -6.22 -10.67
CA ASN A 59 10.68 -6.84 -9.36
C ASN A 59 10.91 -5.81 -8.25
N SER A 60 9.83 -5.33 -7.65
CA SER A 60 9.85 -4.26 -6.66
C SER A 60 10.62 -4.60 -5.38
N PHE A 61 10.92 -5.87 -5.09
CA PHE A 61 11.81 -6.21 -3.99
C PHE A 61 13.24 -5.75 -4.21
N TYR A 62 13.69 -5.71 -5.47
CA TYR A 62 15.09 -5.50 -5.83
C TYR A 62 15.33 -4.24 -6.64
N HIS A 63 14.29 -3.69 -7.30
CA HIS A 63 14.43 -2.58 -8.23
C HIS A 63 13.46 -1.44 -7.94
N ASP A 64 13.95 -0.21 -8.07
CA ASP A 64 13.16 1.00 -8.23
C ASP A 64 13.28 1.42 -9.71
N ALA A 65 12.51 0.76 -10.57
CA ALA A 65 12.65 0.86 -12.03
C ALA A 65 12.36 2.28 -12.57
N HIS A 66 11.71 3.11 -11.78
CA HIS A 66 11.38 4.49 -12.15
C HIS A 66 12.21 5.54 -11.39
N ASN A 67 13.10 5.13 -10.47
CA ASN A 67 13.87 6.02 -9.60
C ASN A 67 12.98 7.01 -8.81
N LEU A 68 11.94 6.49 -8.18
CA LEU A 68 10.92 7.27 -7.47
C LEU A 68 11.10 7.31 -5.95
N ALA A 69 12.12 6.70 -5.39
CA ALA A 69 12.39 6.80 -3.95
C ALA A 69 12.45 8.28 -3.51
N GLY A 70 11.62 8.65 -2.53
CA GLY A 70 11.49 10.01 -2.02
C GLY A 70 10.78 11.02 -2.93
N LYS A 71 10.08 10.57 -3.99
CA LYS A 71 9.51 11.49 -5.00
C LYS A 71 8.00 11.37 -5.19
N CYS A 72 7.36 10.34 -4.63
CA CYS A 72 5.94 10.12 -4.84
C CYS A 72 5.09 11.01 -3.94
N ASP A 73 4.10 11.69 -4.53
CA ASP A 73 3.05 12.38 -3.79
C ASP A 73 2.08 11.38 -3.17
N TYR A 74 1.79 10.29 -3.90
CA TYR A 74 0.90 9.23 -3.46
C TYR A 74 1.48 7.85 -3.75
N VAL A 75 1.31 6.94 -2.80
CA VAL A 75 1.60 5.52 -2.97
C VAL A 75 0.36 4.73 -2.61
N MET A 76 -0.13 3.91 -3.54
CA MET A 76 -1.25 3.01 -3.29
C MET A 76 -0.86 1.59 -3.69
N ALA A 77 -1.14 0.62 -2.84
CA ALA A 77 -0.77 -0.76 -3.12
C ALA A 77 -1.69 -1.78 -2.43
N ASN A 78 -1.85 -2.90 -3.10
CA ASN A 78 -2.32 -4.15 -2.51
C ASN A 78 -1.29 -5.23 -2.86
N PRO A 79 -0.18 -5.31 -2.11
CA PRO A 79 0.91 -6.24 -2.41
C PRO A 79 0.53 -7.68 -2.07
N PRO A 80 1.24 -8.67 -2.63
CA PRO A 80 1.09 -10.05 -2.17
C PRO A 80 1.54 -10.17 -0.71
N PHE A 81 0.70 -10.83 0.12
CA PHE A 81 0.97 -11.00 1.55
C PHE A 81 1.88 -12.18 1.83
N ASN A 82 2.67 -12.08 2.89
CA ASN A 82 3.48 -13.16 3.45
C ASN A 82 4.44 -13.82 2.45
N VAL A 83 4.96 -13.07 1.49
CA VAL A 83 5.97 -13.59 0.56
C VAL A 83 7.22 -13.95 1.33
N ASP A 84 7.74 -15.15 1.09
CA ASP A 84 8.97 -15.68 1.67
C ASP A 84 10.15 -15.71 0.68
N LYS A 85 11.31 -16.12 1.16
CA LYS A 85 12.53 -16.36 0.35
C LYS A 85 13.01 -15.14 -0.45
N VAL A 86 12.77 -13.94 0.05
CA VAL A 86 13.33 -12.73 -0.54
C VAL A 86 14.81 -12.60 -0.14
N LYS A 87 15.70 -12.44 -1.12
CA LYS A 87 17.15 -12.32 -0.89
C LYS A 87 17.47 -11.04 -0.13
N SER A 88 18.00 -11.18 1.09
CA SER A 88 18.23 -10.04 1.98
C SER A 88 19.31 -9.07 1.47
N GLU A 89 20.35 -9.60 0.82
CA GLU A 89 21.41 -8.80 0.22
C GLU A 89 20.90 -7.91 -0.90
N SER A 90 20.11 -8.50 -1.83
CA SER A 90 19.52 -7.75 -2.95
C SER A 90 18.49 -6.73 -2.49
N ALA A 91 17.69 -7.07 -1.47
CA ALA A 91 16.74 -6.13 -0.88
C ALA A 91 17.45 -4.96 -0.17
N SER A 92 18.57 -5.22 0.50
CA SER A 92 19.42 -4.18 1.11
C SER A 92 20.03 -3.27 0.06
N ALA A 93 20.56 -3.83 -1.02
CA ALA A 93 21.16 -3.08 -2.12
C ALA A 93 20.14 -2.17 -2.84
N ALA A 94 18.86 -2.52 -2.80
CA ALA A 94 17.78 -1.70 -3.34
C ALA A 94 17.57 -0.36 -2.59
N GLY A 95 18.16 -0.18 -1.40
CA GLY A 95 18.32 1.12 -0.73
C GLY A 95 17.05 1.76 -0.16
N ARG A 96 15.93 1.05 -0.07
CA ARG A 96 14.62 1.59 0.35
C ARG A 96 14.15 1.06 1.71
N LEU A 97 15.09 0.90 2.65
CA LEU A 97 14.85 0.33 3.98
C LEU A 97 15.20 1.34 5.09
N PRO A 98 14.43 2.43 5.23
CA PRO A 98 14.73 3.48 6.20
C PRO A 98 14.69 2.98 7.66
N PHE A 99 14.01 1.89 7.93
CA PHE A 99 13.83 1.32 9.27
C PHE A 99 14.69 0.07 9.51
N GLY A 100 15.41 -0.40 8.49
CA GLY A 100 16.24 -1.60 8.53
C GLY A 100 15.57 -2.82 7.88
N LEU A 101 16.29 -3.95 7.92
CA LEU A 101 15.83 -5.23 7.37
C LEU A 101 14.87 -5.96 8.32
N PRO A 102 13.81 -6.58 7.79
CA PRO A 102 13.02 -7.58 8.52
C PRO A 102 13.86 -8.78 8.95
N GLY A 103 13.23 -9.74 9.63
CA GLY A 103 13.90 -10.95 10.08
C GLY A 103 14.51 -11.75 8.94
N VAL A 104 15.81 -12.02 9.02
CA VAL A 104 16.58 -12.79 8.03
C VAL A 104 16.98 -14.14 8.62
N ASN A 105 16.79 -15.19 7.85
CA ASN A 105 17.26 -16.53 8.22
C ASN A 105 18.79 -16.55 8.17
N ALA A 106 19.44 -16.94 9.28
CA ALA A 106 20.89 -16.93 9.40
C ALA A 106 21.61 -17.87 8.41
N LYS A 107 20.96 -18.99 8.02
CA LYS A 107 21.53 -20.00 7.12
C LYS A 107 21.31 -19.64 5.65
N THR A 108 20.07 -19.34 5.26
CA THR A 108 19.70 -19.13 3.84
C THR A 108 19.94 -17.68 3.40
N LYS A 109 20.14 -16.74 4.33
CA LYS A 109 20.23 -15.30 4.06
C LYS A 109 18.99 -14.73 3.38
N GLU A 110 17.84 -15.36 3.60
CA GLU A 110 16.56 -14.96 3.04
C GLU A 110 15.67 -14.35 4.11
N ILE A 111 14.82 -13.41 3.68
CA ILE A 111 13.75 -12.83 4.50
C ILE A 111 12.58 -13.80 4.48
N GLY A 112 12.13 -14.25 5.65
CA GLY A 112 11.08 -15.23 5.78
C GLY A 112 9.66 -14.68 5.63
N ASN A 113 9.49 -13.36 5.76
CA ASN A 113 8.23 -12.66 5.52
C ASN A 113 8.48 -11.23 5.04
N ALA A 114 8.00 -10.91 3.86
CA ALA A 114 8.26 -9.63 3.19
C ALA A 114 7.25 -8.52 3.52
N ASN A 115 6.32 -8.71 4.43
CA ASN A 115 5.31 -7.68 4.74
C ASN A 115 5.96 -6.36 5.13
N TYR A 116 7.01 -6.39 5.95
CA TYR A 116 7.73 -5.19 6.39
C TYR A 116 8.73 -4.65 5.36
N LEU A 117 9.07 -5.40 4.31
CA LEU A 117 9.69 -4.82 3.12
C LEU A 117 8.72 -3.90 2.38
N TRP A 118 7.49 -4.37 2.13
CA TRP A 118 6.46 -3.57 1.49
C TRP A 118 6.17 -2.29 2.26
N ILE A 119 5.95 -2.40 3.56
CA ILE A 119 5.67 -1.25 4.44
C ILE A 119 6.81 -0.22 4.36
N SER A 120 8.07 -0.68 4.45
CA SER A 120 9.26 0.19 4.36
C SER A 120 9.39 0.84 2.98
N TYR A 121 9.15 0.09 1.91
CA TYR A 121 9.23 0.61 0.54
C TYR A 121 8.16 1.66 0.26
N PHE A 122 6.91 1.44 0.69
CA PHE A 122 5.85 2.42 0.51
C PHE A 122 6.14 3.72 1.24
N TYR A 123 6.72 3.65 2.42
CA TYR A 123 7.19 4.83 3.13
C TYR A 123 8.38 5.51 2.43
N ALA A 124 9.34 4.73 1.94
CA ALA A 124 10.55 5.24 1.29
C ALA A 124 10.27 5.93 -0.07
N TYR A 125 9.19 5.55 -0.76
CA TYR A 125 8.78 6.20 -1.99
C TYR A 125 8.20 7.61 -1.78
N LEU A 126 7.63 7.90 -0.62
CA LEU A 126 6.96 9.17 -0.36
C LEU A 126 7.96 10.33 -0.30
N ASN A 127 7.62 11.43 -0.96
CA ASN A 127 8.26 12.72 -0.73
C ASN A 127 7.88 13.29 0.65
N ASP A 128 8.38 14.48 0.99
CA ASP A 128 8.21 15.08 2.33
C ASP A 128 6.77 15.47 2.67
N HIS A 129 5.86 15.47 1.68
CA HIS A 129 4.44 15.77 1.83
C HIS A 129 3.55 14.61 1.38
N GLY A 130 4.16 13.49 1.02
CA GLY A 130 3.50 12.36 0.41
C GLY A 130 2.60 11.58 1.36
N ARG A 131 1.62 10.91 0.77
CA ARG A 131 0.66 10.04 1.47
C ARG A 131 0.66 8.64 0.89
N ALA A 132 0.56 7.65 1.75
CA ALA A 132 0.38 6.27 1.31
C ALA A 132 -0.93 5.71 1.84
N GLY A 133 -1.56 4.84 1.05
CA GLY A 133 -2.68 4.00 1.45
C GLY A 133 -2.52 2.60 0.87
N PHE A 134 -2.43 1.58 1.71
CA PHE A 134 -2.18 0.21 1.24
C PHE A 134 -2.81 -0.84 2.14
N VAL A 135 -2.98 -2.02 1.57
CA VAL A 135 -3.56 -3.18 2.23
C VAL A 135 -2.44 -4.09 2.75
N MET A 136 -2.59 -4.58 3.97
CA MET A 136 -1.67 -5.58 4.54
C MET A 136 -2.44 -6.70 5.22
N ALA A 137 -1.82 -7.88 5.33
CA ALA A 137 -2.34 -8.96 6.16
C ALA A 137 -2.51 -8.47 7.61
N SER A 138 -3.57 -8.90 8.29
CA SER A 138 -3.79 -8.54 9.71
C SER A 138 -2.60 -8.91 10.60
N SER A 139 -1.90 -10.02 10.30
CA SER A 139 -0.72 -10.45 11.03
C SER A 139 0.45 -9.45 11.02
N ALA A 140 0.46 -8.49 10.10
CA ALA A 140 1.47 -7.43 10.09
C ALA A 140 1.36 -6.49 11.30
N THR A 141 0.19 -6.40 11.93
CA THR A 141 -0.04 -5.48 13.06
C THR A 141 0.52 -6.01 14.38
N ASP A 142 0.74 -7.30 14.52
CA ASP A 142 1.24 -7.95 15.75
C ASP A 142 2.54 -8.75 15.57
N SER A 143 3.18 -8.64 14.40
CA SER A 143 4.50 -9.25 14.13
C SER A 143 5.52 -8.90 15.22
N ALA A 144 6.30 -9.91 15.62
CA ALA A 144 7.31 -9.83 16.67
C ALA A 144 8.73 -9.57 16.12
N ASN A 145 9.72 -9.56 16.99
CA ASN A 145 11.15 -9.49 16.69
C ASN A 145 11.52 -8.28 15.80
N LYS A 146 12.27 -8.50 14.73
CA LYS A 146 12.74 -7.44 13.82
C LYS A 146 11.62 -6.64 13.16
N ASP A 147 10.50 -7.26 12.89
CA ASP A 147 9.33 -6.57 12.33
C ASP A 147 8.73 -5.60 13.35
N ARG A 148 8.74 -5.97 14.65
CA ARG A 148 8.37 -5.06 15.73
C ARG A 148 9.31 -3.86 15.80
N ASP A 149 10.63 -4.08 15.68
CA ASP A 149 11.62 -3.00 15.71
C ASP A 149 11.40 -2.00 14.57
N ILE A 150 11.05 -2.50 13.37
CA ILE A 150 10.72 -1.67 12.20
C ILE A 150 9.44 -0.88 12.47
N ARG A 151 8.41 -1.54 12.99
CA ARG A 151 7.13 -0.89 13.32
C ARG A 151 7.30 0.21 14.36
N GLU A 152 8.09 -0.02 15.39
CA GLU A 152 8.41 0.99 16.39
C GLU A 152 9.05 2.22 15.76
N LYS A 153 10.10 2.05 14.95
CA LYS A 153 10.75 3.15 14.24
C LYS A 153 9.80 3.90 13.32
N LEU A 154 8.93 3.17 12.60
CA LEU A 154 7.91 3.76 11.74
C LEU A 154 6.92 4.61 12.55
N VAL A 155 6.40 4.10 13.67
CA VAL A 155 5.47 4.84 14.53
C VAL A 155 6.15 6.10 15.12
N LEU A 156 7.41 6.00 15.50
CA LEU A 156 8.18 7.13 16.05
C LEU A 156 8.43 8.26 15.02
N THR A 157 8.26 8.02 13.72
CA THR A 157 8.28 9.12 12.73
C THR A 157 7.12 10.11 12.91
N GLY A 158 6.02 9.66 13.52
CA GLY A 158 4.77 10.42 13.62
C GLY A 158 3.95 10.47 12.32
N ASP A 159 4.35 9.73 11.29
CA ASP A 159 3.73 9.77 9.95
C ASP A 159 2.66 8.68 9.74
N VAL A 160 2.55 7.72 10.66
CA VAL A 160 1.41 6.79 10.67
C VAL A 160 0.15 7.57 11.06
N ASP A 161 -0.84 7.61 10.16
CA ASP A 161 -1.99 8.47 10.29
C ASP A 161 -3.24 7.71 10.73
N VAL A 162 -3.66 6.74 9.93
CA VAL A 162 -4.86 5.94 10.17
C VAL A 162 -4.57 4.47 9.96
N MET A 163 -5.18 3.63 10.81
CA MET A 163 -5.17 2.18 10.70
C MET A 163 -6.60 1.67 10.75
N VAL A 164 -7.03 0.91 9.74
CA VAL A 164 -8.37 0.33 9.71
C VAL A 164 -8.27 -1.18 9.72
N SER A 165 -8.88 -1.84 10.70
CA SER A 165 -9.00 -3.29 10.73
C SER A 165 -10.23 -3.73 9.94
N VAL A 166 -10.04 -4.62 8.97
CA VAL A 166 -11.07 -5.11 8.05
C VAL A 166 -11.32 -6.60 8.31
N GLY A 167 -12.57 -7.01 8.32
CA GLY A 167 -12.99 -8.39 8.53
C GLY A 167 -12.69 -9.30 7.34
N ASN A 168 -13.18 -10.53 7.45
CA ASN A 168 -13.06 -11.53 6.37
C ASN A 168 -13.96 -11.17 5.18
N ASN A 169 -13.73 -11.87 4.07
CA ASN A 169 -14.59 -11.85 2.87
C ASN A 169 -14.67 -10.50 2.14
N PHE A 170 -13.66 -9.67 2.23
CA PHE A 170 -13.52 -8.46 1.40
C PHE A 170 -12.76 -8.70 0.09
N PHE A 171 -12.29 -9.92 -0.15
CA PHE A 171 -11.63 -10.32 -1.40
C PHE A 171 -12.49 -11.37 -2.12
N TYR A 172 -12.59 -11.28 -3.43
CA TYR A 172 -13.40 -12.22 -4.25
C TYR A 172 -12.92 -13.68 -4.15
N THR A 173 -11.62 -13.90 -3.93
CA THR A 173 -11.02 -15.24 -4.01
C THR A 173 -10.45 -15.73 -2.68
N LEU A 174 -10.41 -14.91 -1.65
CA LEU A 174 -9.75 -15.22 -0.39
C LEU A 174 -10.57 -14.70 0.80
N SER A 175 -10.76 -15.56 1.80
CA SER A 175 -11.37 -15.15 3.07
C SER A 175 -10.30 -14.86 4.11
N LEU A 176 -9.62 -13.74 3.94
CA LEU A 176 -8.57 -13.28 4.86
C LEU A 176 -8.93 -11.92 5.46
N PRO A 177 -8.76 -11.73 6.78
CA PRO A 177 -8.84 -10.41 7.37
C PRO A 177 -7.60 -9.60 6.96
N CYS A 178 -7.78 -8.32 6.77
CA CYS A 178 -6.69 -7.43 6.43
C CYS A 178 -6.74 -6.14 7.24
N SER A 179 -5.73 -5.32 7.09
CA SER A 179 -5.68 -3.98 7.63
C SER A 179 -5.32 -2.98 6.53
N LEU A 180 -5.94 -1.81 6.59
CA LEU A 180 -5.56 -0.68 5.75
C LEU A 180 -4.63 0.22 6.56
N TRP A 181 -3.51 0.55 5.96
CA TRP A 181 -2.48 1.39 6.54
C TRP A 181 -2.43 2.70 5.77
N PHE A 182 -2.44 3.81 6.50
CA PHE A 182 -2.32 5.13 5.90
C PHE A 182 -1.18 5.90 6.53
N PHE A 183 -0.30 6.43 5.68
CA PHE A 183 0.78 7.34 6.05
C PHE A 183 0.50 8.73 5.53
N ASP A 184 0.89 9.75 6.30
CA ASP A 184 0.84 11.16 5.91
C ASP A 184 2.09 11.87 6.44
N LYS A 185 3.06 12.17 5.57
CA LYS A 185 4.27 12.91 5.94
C LYS A 185 4.00 14.39 6.21
N ALA A 186 2.90 14.94 5.67
CA ALA A 186 2.42 16.29 5.93
C ALA A 186 1.43 16.40 7.11
N LYS A 187 1.37 15.38 7.95
CA LYS A 187 0.47 15.34 9.12
C LYS A 187 0.67 16.56 10.02
N ARG A 188 -0.42 17.17 10.48
CA ARG A 188 -0.37 18.32 11.37
C ARG A 188 0.42 18.03 12.64
N LEU A 189 1.18 19.00 13.14
CA LEU A 189 2.03 18.81 14.34
C LEU A 189 1.26 18.32 15.55
N GLU A 190 0.03 18.83 15.76
CA GLU A 190 -0.87 18.42 16.85
C GLU A 190 -1.27 16.94 16.79
N ASN A 191 -1.22 16.32 15.59
CA ASN A 191 -1.57 14.93 15.37
C ASN A 191 -0.34 14.00 15.21
N LYS A 192 0.87 14.53 15.19
CA LYS A 192 2.10 13.73 14.99
C LYS A 192 2.25 12.57 16.00
N ASN A 193 1.79 12.76 17.23
CA ASN A 193 1.84 11.74 18.29
C ASN A 193 0.55 10.92 18.42
N ARG A 194 -0.33 10.95 17.44
CA ARG A 194 -1.61 10.25 17.45
C ARG A 194 -1.75 9.39 16.20
N VAL A 195 -2.39 8.24 16.36
CA VAL A 195 -2.82 7.37 15.26
C VAL A 195 -4.30 7.08 15.45
N LEU A 196 -5.10 7.27 14.43
CA LEU A 196 -6.50 6.86 14.46
C LEU A 196 -6.60 5.36 14.15
N PHE A 197 -7.15 4.60 15.08
CA PHE A 197 -7.50 3.20 14.87
C PHE A 197 -9.01 3.06 14.67
N ILE A 198 -9.41 2.43 13.58
CA ILE A 198 -10.82 2.12 13.28
C ILE A 198 -10.99 0.61 13.22
N ASP A 199 -11.80 0.06 14.11
CA ASP A 199 -12.20 -1.34 14.04
C ASP A 199 -13.46 -1.48 13.16
N ALA A 200 -13.24 -1.83 11.87
CA ALA A 200 -14.31 -2.04 10.90
C ALA A 200 -14.57 -3.53 10.62
N ARG A 201 -14.06 -4.44 11.48
CA ARG A 201 -14.17 -5.89 11.26
C ARG A 201 -15.62 -6.39 11.20
N ASN A 202 -16.52 -5.72 11.90
CA ASN A 202 -17.95 -6.04 11.92
C ASN A 202 -18.81 -4.94 11.27
N TYR A 203 -18.19 -4.03 10.53
CA TYR A 203 -18.85 -2.92 9.85
C TYR A 203 -18.79 -3.13 8.34
N TYR A 204 -19.83 -3.76 7.79
CA TYR A 204 -19.92 -4.09 6.38
C TYR A 204 -21.35 -4.44 5.98
N THR A 205 -21.60 -4.54 4.69
CA THR A 205 -22.80 -5.10 4.07
C THR A 205 -22.45 -6.45 3.47
N VAL A 206 -23.27 -7.48 3.76
CA VAL A 206 -23.11 -8.81 3.16
C VAL A 206 -23.70 -8.78 1.76
N VAL A 207 -22.87 -9.03 0.75
CA VAL A 207 -23.30 -9.15 -0.65
C VAL A 207 -23.74 -10.58 -0.94
N ASP A 208 -22.92 -11.55 -0.51
CA ASP A 208 -23.23 -12.98 -0.58
C ASP A 208 -22.52 -13.75 0.54
N ARG A 209 -22.58 -15.09 0.51
CA ARG A 209 -21.96 -15.97 1.51
C ARG A 209 -20.44 -15.79 1.64
N THR A 210 -19.77 -15.27 0.61
CA THR A 210 -18.33 -15.21 0.47
C THR A 210 -17.80 -13.80 0.27
N LEU A 211 -18.69 -12.82 0.13
CA LEU A 211 -18.32 -11.44 -0.19
C LEU A 211 -19.03 -10.45 0.73
N ASN A 212 -18.23 -9.64 1.39
CA ASN A 212 -18.63 -8.44 2.13
C ASN A 212 -18.11 -7.20 1.41
N GLU A 213 -18.84 -6.10 1.51
CA GLU A 213 -18.39 -4.81 1.01
C GLU A 213 -18.81 -3.67 1.94
N TRP A 214 -18.23 -2.51 1.76
CA TRP A 214 -18.75 -1.28 2.33
C TRP A 214 -19.69 -0.63 1.33
N SER A 215 -20.94 -0.41 1.74
CA SER A 215 -21.87 0.42 0.98
C SER A 215 -21.36 1.86 0.88
N GLU A 216 -21.89 2.63 -0.03
CA GLU A 216 -21.50 4.03 -0.25
C GLU A 216 -21.62 4.88 1.04
N TRP A 217 -22.68 4.69 1.81
CA TRP A 217 -22.86 5.42 3.06
C TRP A 217 -21.88 4.96 4.16
N GLN A 218 -21.51 3.68 4.20
CA GLN A 218 -20.50 3.16 5.11
C GLN A 218 -19.12 3.75 4.80
N LEU A 219 -18.76 3.84 3.51
CA LEU A 219 -17.54 4.51 3.08
C LEU A 219 -17.54 5.99 3.45
N LYS A 220 -18.65 6.69 3.24
CA LYS A 220 -18.81 8.10 3.63
C LYS A 220 -18.65 8.29 5.14
N ASN A 221 -19.18 7.39 5.96
CA ASN A 221 -19.00 7.43 7.42
C ASN A 221 -17.53 7.24 7.82
N LEU A 222 -16.83 6.25 7.24
CA LEU A 222 -15.40 6.06 7.50
C LEU A 222 -14.60 7.31 7.08
N GLN A 223 -14.90 7.88 5.92
CA GLN A 223 -14.29 9.12 5.46
C GLN A 223 -14.56 10.29 6.40
N ALA A 224 -15.79 10.44 6.89
CA ALA A 224 -16.17 11.48 7.84
C ALA A 224 -15.40 11.36 9.17
N ILE A 225 -15.25 10.13 9.70
CA ILE A 225 -14.44 9.87 10.91
C ILE A 225 -13.00 10.31 10.71
N VAL A 226 -12.38 9.94 9.57
CA VAL A 226 -11.02 10.35 9.24
C VAL A 226 -10.90 11.86 9.06
N HIS A 227 -11.90 12.49 8.43
CA HIS A 227 -11.93 13.94 8.22
C HIS A 227 -12.02 14.70 9.54
N LEU A 228 -12.85 14.24 10.48
CA LEU A 228 -12.97 14.83 11.80
C LEU A 228 -11.71 14.67 12.67
N TYR A 229 -10.95 13.60 12.43
CA TYR A 229 -9.68 13.36 13.11
C TYR A 229 -8.57 14.29 12.61
N ARG A 230 -8.55 14.62 11.31
CA ARG A 230 -7.52 15.45 10.67
C ARG A 230 -7.78 16.94 10.87
#